data_4eac88081a9319e86e8f029af840a89f
#
_entry.id   4eac88081a9319e86e8f029af840a89f
#
_cell.length_a   1.000
_cell.length_b   1.000
_cell.length_c   1.000
_cell.angle_alpha   90.00
_cell.angle_beta   90.00
_cell.angle_gamma   90.00
#
_symmetry.space_group_name_H-M   'P 1'
#
loop_
_entity.id
_entity.type
_entity.pdbx_description
1 polymer ?
#
loop_
_entity_poly.entity_id
_entity_poly.type
_entity_poly.pdbx_seq_one_letter_code
_entity_poly.pdbx_strand_id
1 'polypeptide(L)'
;MAKVVVIGGGWAGCAAAIAAKKAGADVLILEKTDLLLGLGNVGGIIRNNGRYSATEEAIALGARELFEITDKYATHSNIDFPGHSHATIYNVTKIEKPVRDKVREMGIDIRFFS
;
A
#
# COMPACT_ATOMS: atom_id res chain seq x y z
N MET A 1 20.03 -0.92 -15.62
CA MET A 1 18.83 -1.11 -14.76
C MET A 1 18.61 0.13 -13.91
N ALA A 2 17.42 0.65 -13.92
CA ALA A 2 17.10 1.82 -13.10
C ALA A 2 17.05 1.45 -11.62
N LYS A 3 17.48 2.38 -10.78
CA LYS A 3 17.34 2.27 -9.33
C LYS A 3 16.33 3.30 -8.85
N VAL A 4 15.34 2.85 -8.07
CA VAL A 4 14.27 3.71 -7.55
C VAL A 4 14.32 3.66 -6.03
N VAL A 5 14.40 4.81 -5.41
CA VAL A 5 14.30 4.96 -3.95
C VAL A 5 12.97 5.63 -3.64
N VAL A 6 12.13 4.92 -2.88
CA VAL A 6 10.81 5.43 -2.47
C VAL A 6 10.94 5.97 -1.05
N ILE A 7 10.67 7.24 -0.88
CA ILE A 7 10.72 7.90 0.42
C ILE A 7 9.33 7.85 1.04
N GLY A 8 9.19 7.04 2.07
CA GLY A 8 7.92 6.81 2.74
C GLY A 8 7.21 5.55 2.26
N GLY A 9 6.99 4.61 3.18
CA GLY A 9 6.32 3.33 2.92
C GLY A 9 4.83 3.35 3.25
N GLY A 10 4.16 4.47 3.03
CA GLY A 10 2.70 4.54 3.12
C GLY A 10 2.02 3.82 1.96
N TRP A 11 0.73 4.01 1.79
CA TRP A 11 -0.02 3.39 0.69
C TRP A 11 0.55 3.78 -0.67
N ALA A 12 0.78 5.08 -0.88
CA ALA A 12 1.32 5.57 -2.15
C ALA A 12 2.73 5.04 -2.39
N GLY A 13 3.58 5.03 -1.36
CA GLY A 13 4.95 4.52 -1.48
C GLY A 13 4.99 3.03 -1.77
N CYS A 14 4.17 2.23 -1.11
CA CYS A 14 4.06 0.79 -1.41
C CYS A 14 3.57 0.54 -2.83
N ALA A 15 2.56 1.28 -3.28
CA ALA A 15 2.06 1.16 -4.65
C ALA A 15 3.14 1.53 -5.67
N ALA A 16 3.84 2.64 -5.45
CA ALA A 16 4.93 3.08 -6.32
C ALA A 16 6.07 2.06 -6.38
N ALA A 17 6.47 1.51 -5.23
CA ALA A 17 7.54 0.52 -5.16
C ALA A 17 7.19 -0.76 -5.92
N ILE A 18 5.98 -1.27 -5.74
CA ILE A 18 5.50 -2.47 -6.43
C ILE A 18 5.48 -2.23 -7.94
N ALA A 19 4.92 -1.11 -8.38
CA ALA A 19 4.86 -0.78 -9.80
C ALA A 19 6.25 -0.62 -10.41
N ALA A 20 7.18 0.06 -9.73
CA ALA A 20 8.55 0.24 -10.19
C ALA A 20 9.27 -1.11 -10.29
N LYS A 21 9.09 -2.00 -9.32
CA LYS A 21 9.70 -3.33 -9.35
C LYS A 21 9.19 -4.15 -10.52
N LYS A 22 7.91 -4.13 -10.78
CA LYS A 22 7.30 -4.84 -11.92
C LYS A 22 7.77 -4.29 -13.26
N ALA A 23 8.13 -3.00 -13.30
CA ALA A 23 8.72 -2.38 -14.49
C ALA A 23 10.23 -2.67 -14.68
N GLY A 24 10.82 -3.45 -13.77
CA GLY A 24 12.22 -3.91 -13.88
C GLY A 24 13.23 -3.08 -13.10
N ALA A 25 12.80 -2.15 -12.26
CA ALA A 25 13.72 -1.36 -11.45
C ALA A 25 14.25 -2.13 -10.24
N ASP A 26 15.41 -1.71 -9.75
CA ASP A 26 15.91 -2.08 -8.43
C ASP A 26 15.33 -1.09 -7.41
N VAL A 27 14.60 -1.56 -6.41
CA VAL A 27 13.77 -0.70 -5.57
C VAL A 27 14.14 -0.80 -4.09
N LEU A 28 14.24 0.36 -3.44
CA LEU A 28 14.43 0.49 -2.00
C LEU A 28 13.36 1.42 -1.44
N ILE A 29 12.69 0.99 -0.37
CA ILE A 29 11.79 1.85 0.42
C ILE A 29 12.52 2.33 1.67
N LEU A 30 12.49 3.63 1.93
CA LEU A 30 12.93 4.22 3.19
C LEU A 30 11.70 4.64 3.99
N GLU A 31 11.51 4.06 5.16
CA GLU A 31 10.36 4.31 6.03
C GLU A 31 10.83 4.80 7.39
N LYS A 32 10.25 5.91 7.87
CA LYS A 32 10.68 6.52 9.14
C LYS A 32 10.23 5.74 10.39
N THR A 33 9.15 4.97 10.29
CA THR A 33 8.63 4.15 11.40
C THR A 33 9.10 2.70 11.28
N ASP A 34 8.51 1.81 12.04
CA ASP A 34 8.78 0.37 11.99
C ASP A 34 7.72 -0.43 11.21
N LEU A 35 6.76 0.27 10.60
CA LEU A 35 5.65 -0.34 9.87
C LEU A 35 5.43 0.34 8.53
N LEU A 36 4.98 -0.44 7.54
CA LEU A 36 4.47 0.09 6.28
C LEU A 36 3.02 0.58 6.43
N LEU A 37 2.49 1.16 5.36
CA LEU A 37 1.11 1.64 5.21
C LEU A 37 0.77 2.91 6.02
N GLY A 38 1.73 3.53 6.67
CA GLY A 38 1.60 4.87 7.22
C GLY A 38 0.29 5.12 7.98
N LEU A 39 -0.50 6.07 7.52
CA LEU A 39 -1.78 6.42 8.14
C LEU A 39 -2.76 5.25 8.18
N GLY A 40 -2.71 4.34 7.22
CA GLY A 40 -3.56 3.17 7.17
C GLY A 40 -3.22 2.12 8.22
N ASN A 41 -2.10 2.26 8.92
CA ASN A 41 -1.67 1.30 9.93
C ASN A 41 -1.14 2.02 11.19
N VAL A 42 -0.05 2.77 11.07
CA VAL A 42 0.54 3.50 12.20
C VAL A 42 -0.45 4.54 12.75
N GLY A 43 -1.15 5.23 11.88
CA GLY A 43 -2.15 6.23 12.25
C GLY A 43 -3.52 5.67 12.60
N GLY A 44 -3.75 4.37 12.43
CA GLY A 44 -5.02 3.74 12.73
C GLY A 44 -6.20 4.15 11.85
N ILE A 45 -5.94 4.73 10.69
CA ILE A 45 -7.01 5.12 9.75
C ILE A 45 -7.38 3.91 8.91
N ILE A 46 -8.54 3.35 9.21
CA ILE A 46 -8.98 2.03 8.71
C ILE A 46 -9.72 2.08 7.39
N ARG A 47 -9.87 3.26 6.78
CA ARG A 47 -10.72 3.45 5.62
C ARG A 47 -9.93 3.90 4.40
N ASN A 48 -10.24 3.33 3.26
CA ASN A 48 -9.79 3.79 1.96
C ASN A 48 -10.99 4.10 1.08
N ASN A 49 -11.05 5.30 0.54
CA ASN A 49 -12.08 5.72 -0.40
C ASN A 49 -11.62 5.36 -1.82
N GLY A 50 -11.88 4.12 -2.25
CA GLY A 50 -11.33 3.55 -3.47
C GLY A 50 -11.36 4.49 -4.68
N ARG A 51 -12.50 5.10 -4.96
CA ARG A 51 -12.63 6.01 -6.11
C ARG A 51 -11.78 7.27 -5.93
N TYR A 52 -11.81 7.89 -4.76
CA TYR A 52 -11.08 9.13 -4.49
C TYR A 52 -9.60 8.88 -4.24
N SER A 53 -9.25 7.68 -3.86
CA SER A 53 -7.85 7.27 -3.67
C SER A 53 -7.22 6.74 -4.96
N ALA A 54 -7.94 6.80 -6.07
CA ALA A 54 -7.45 6.35 -7.38
C ALA A 54 -6.98 4.89 -7.38
N THR A 55 -7.69 4.02 -6.66
CA THR A 55 -7.30 2.60 -6.54
C THR A 55 -7.24 1.91 -7.91
N GLU A 56 -8.24 2.13 -8.75
CA GLU A 56 -8.29 1.51 -10.09
C GLU A 56 -7.15 1.97 -10.97
N GLU A 57 -6.81 3.25 -10.92
CA GLU A 57 -5.70 3.82 -11.67
C GLU A 57 -4.36 3.27 -11.15
N ALA A 58 -4.21 3.14 -9.84
CA ALA A 58 -3.00 2.58 -9.26
C ALA A 58 -2.82 1.11 -9.66
N ILE A 59 -3.89 0.32 -9.71
CA ILE A 59 -3.86 -1.06 -10.20
C ILE A 59 -3.44 -1.10 -11.67
N ALA A 60 -4.04 -0.24 -12.50
CA ALA A 60 -3.71 -0.16 -13.92
C ALA A 60 -2.24 0.24 -14.16
N LEU A 61 -1.66 1.05 -13.27
CA LEU A 61 -0.26 1.48 -13.33
C LEU A 61 0.72 0.50 -12.70
N GLY A 62 0.26 -0.61 -12.14
CA GLY A 62 1.12 -1.70 -11.70
C GLY A 62 1.06 -2.07 -10.22
N ALA A 63 0.17 -1.49 -9.43
CA ALA A 63 0.12 -1.72 -7.97
C ALA A 63 -0.89 -2.78 -7.52
N ARG A 64 -1.31 -3.68 -8.40
CA ARG A 64 -2.35 -4.69 -8.11
C ARG A 64 -2.10 -5.47 -6.83
N GLU A 65 -0.87 -5.91 -6.60
CA GLU A 65 -0.52 -6.77 -5.47
C GLU A 65 -0.82 -6.14 -4.12
N LEU A 66 -0.65 -4.83 -3.99
CA LEU A 66 -1.01 -4.11 -2.77
C LEU A 66 -2.51 -4.24 -2.48
N PHE A 67 -3.33 -3.96 -3.48
CA PHE A 67 -4.79 -3.92 -3.31
C PHE A 67 -5.40 -5.31 -3.17
N GLU A 68 -4.83 -6.33 -3.81
CA GLU A 68 -5.25 -7.72 -3.60
C GLU A 68 -5.09 -8.12 -2.14
N ILE A 69 -3.98 -7.74 -1.51
CA ILE A 69 -3.74 -8.07 -0.10
C ILE A 69 -4.66 -7.28 0.80
N THR A 70 -4.76 -5.97 0.62
CA THR A 70 -5.58 -5.14 1.50
C THR A 70 -7.06 -5.48 1.37
N ASP A 71 -7.53 -5.81 0.18
CA ASP A 71 -8.93 -6.22 -0.04
C ASP A 71 -9.22 -7.57 0.63
N LYS A 72 -8.26 -8.48 0.68
CA LYS A 72 -8.41 -9.75 1.38
C LYS A 72 -8.72 -9.57 2.87
N TYR A 73 -8.21 -8.52 3.47
CA TYR A 73 -8.42 -8.21 4.89
C TYR A 73 -9.43 -7.08 5.11
N ALA A 74 -10.20 -6.74 4.10
CA ALA A 74 -11.28 -5.78 4.23
C ALA A 74 -12.40 -6.36 5.08
N THR A 75 -12.91 -5.56 6.02
CA THR A 75 -14.07 -5.94 6.83
C THR A 75 -15.37 -5.52 6.15
N HIS A 76 -15.32 -4.41 5.43
CA HIS A 76 -16.44 -3.88 4.66
C HIS A 76 -15.91 -3.31 3.35
N SER A 77 -16.61 -3.53 2.26
CA SER A 77 -16.20 -3.04 0.94
C SER A 77 -17.33 -2.24 0.31
N ASN A 78 -16.93 -1.20 -0.41
CA ASN A 78 -17.81 -0.40 -1.26
C ASN A 78 -19.03 0.15 -0.52
N ILE A 79 -18.82 0.64 0.70
CA ILE A 79 -19.90 1.23 1.50
C ILE A 79 -19.95 2.74 1.34
N ASP A 80 -21.14 3.29 1.50
CA ASP A 80 -21.38 4.72 1.43
C ASP A 80 -21.60 5.30 2.83
N PHE A 81 -20.99 6.44 3.09
CA PHE A 81 -21.24 7.26 4.29
C PHE A 81 -21.67 8.65 3.87
N PRO A 82 -22.26 9.45 4.75
CA PRO A 82 -22.44 10.88 4.46
C PRO A 82 -21.11 11.52 4.07
N GLY A 83 -21.06 12.05 2.84
CA GLY A 83 -19.85 12.67 2.28
C GLY A 83 -18.81 11.72 1.70
N HIS A 84 -19.04 10.41 1.72
CA HIS A 84 -18.10 9.42 1.17
C HIS A 84 -18.84 8.33 0.41
N SER A 85 -18.24 7.87 -0.69
CA SER A 85 -18.76 6.77 -1.51
C SER A 85 -17.65 5.76 -1.80
N HIS A 86 -18.03 4.50 -1.98
CA HIS A 86 -17.11 3.41 -2.33
C HIS A 86 -15.99 3.19 -1.30
N ALA A 87 -16.26 3.47 -0.03
CA ALA A 87 -15.27 3.27 1.02
C ALA A 87 -15.06 1.78 1.32
N THR A 88 -13.83 1.41 1.56
CA THR A 88 -13.45 0.08 2.04
C THR A 88 -12.81 0.22 3.40
N ILE A 89 -13.25 -0.60 4.35
CA ILE A 89 -12.74 -0.62 5.72
C ILE A 89 -11.87 -1.86 5.87
N TYR A 90 -10.68 -1.68 6.44
CA TYR A 90 -9.69 -2.74 6.58
C TYR A 90 -9.44 -3.09 8.04
N ASN A 91 -9.00 -4.31 8.27
CA ASN A 91 -8.48 -4.72 9.57
C ASN A 91 -7.01 -4.27 9.66
N VAL A 92 -6.79 -3.09 10.28
CA VAL A 92 -5.47 -2.47 10.36
C VAL A 92 -4.45 -3.31 11.12
N THR A 93 -4.90 -4.21 11.99
CA THR A 93 -3.98 -5.07 12.74
C THR A 93 -3.45 -6.24 11.90
N LYS A 94 -4.02 -6.47 10.71
CA LYS A 94 -3.71 -7.64 9.88
C LYS A 94 -3.14 -7.31 8.50
N ILE A 95 -3.22 -6.07 8.03
CA ILE A 95 -2.85 -5.77 6.64
C ILE A 95 -1.35 -5.51 6.46
N GLU A 96 -0.65 -4.98 7.45
CA GLU A 96 0.75 -4.56 7.30
C GLU A 96 1.69 -5.74 7.02
N LYS A 97 1.61 -6.80 7.82
CA LYS A 97 2.52 -7.93 7.67
C LYS A 97 2.41 -8.60 6.29
N PRO A 98 1.22 -8.92 5.78
CA PRO A 98 1.11 -9.48 4.43
C PRO A 98 1.63 -8.55 3.34
N VAL A 99 1.42 -7.24 3.46
CA VAL A 99 1.96 -6.27 2.50
C VAL A 99 3.49 -6.24 2.57
N ARG A 100 4.05 -6.16 3.77
CA ARG A 100 5.51 -6.18 3.98
C ARG A 100 6.14 -7.46 3.45
N ASP A 101 5.53 -8.60 3.73
CA ASP A 101 6.02 -9.90 3.25
C ASP A 101 5.98 -9.95 1.71
N LYS A 102 4.93 -9.43 1.09
CA LYS A 102 4.80 -9.38 -0.37
C LYS A 102 5.84 -8.47 -1.00
N VAL A 103 6.05 -7.30 -0.43
CA VAL A 103 7.06 -6.35 -0.90
C VAL A 103 8.45 -6.99 -0.87
N ARG A 104 8.80 -7.66 0.23
CA ARG A 104 10.07 -8.37 0.36
C ARG A 104 10.17 -9.56 -0.59
N GLU A 105 9.11 -10.32 -0.76
CA GLU A 105 9.04 -11.45 -1.69
C GLU A 105 9.31 -10.99 -3.14
N MET A 106 8.88 -9.81 -3.51
CA MET A 106 9.13 -9.22 -4.82
C MET A 106 10.58 -8.74 -5.00
N GLY A 107 11.40 -8.80 -3.96
CA GLY A 107 12.79 -8.36 -4.02
C GLY A 107 12.99 -6.86 -3.79
N ILE A 108 12.02 -6.20 -3.17
CA ILE A 108 12.12 -4.80 -2.78
C ILE A 108 12.74 -4.72 -1.40
N ASP A 109 13.82 -3.93 -1.27
CA ASP A 109 14.45 -3.68 0.02
C ASP A 109 13.65 -2.65 0.82
N ILE A 110 13.59 -2.84 2.13
CA ILE A 110 12.94 -1.90 3.05
C ILE A 110 13.92 -1.55 4.16
N ARG A 111 14.08 -0.25 4.41
CA ARG A 111 14.80 0.24 5.58
C ARG A 111 13.85 1.02 6.46
N PHE A 112 13.59 0.45 7.64
CA PHE A 112 12.80 1.12 8.66
C PHE A 112 13.67 2.08 9.47
N PHE A 113 13.04 3.03 10.18
CA PHE A 113 13.71 4.04 11.00
C PHE A 113 14.68 4.91 10.21
N SER A 114 14.33 5.23 9.00
CA SER A 114 15.18 6.00 8.10
C SER A 114 14.59 7.36 7.74
#